data_650abc79400f0e10725a9329c470831b
#
_entry.id   650abc79400f0e10725a9329c470831b
#
_cell.length_a   1.000
_cell.length_b   1.000
_cell.length_c   1.000
_cell.angle_alpha   90.00
_cell.angle_beta   90.00
_cell.angle_gamma   90.00
#
_symmetry.space_group_name_H-M   'P 1'
#
loop_
_entity.id
_entity.type
_entity.pdbx_description
1 polymer ?
#
loop_
_entity_poly.entity_id
_entity_poly.type
_entity_poly.pdbx_seq_one_letter_code
_entity_poly.pdbx_strand_id
1 'polypeptide(L)'
;VVLTGWAGQISLGQVGFVAIGAAVSAKCTSQWNVDLSLSLVIAAMAGGIAAFVVGLPALRLRGLYLAVVTLVFALSVTEWFLNDRFFSWIPDSRIKRLPLFGRINVDTPTRFYVYTLIVLVIVFIAVRGIRHSRTGRAILALRDNEKAAQSYAIPVIWVKLTAFTISGAVAGVAG
;
A
#
# COMPACT_ATOMS: atom_id res chain seq x y z
N VAL A 1 1.92 -6.01 -9.34
CA VAL A 1 3.22 -6.56 -9.74
C VAL A 1 3.92 -7.26 -8.57
N VAL A 2 4.12 -6.59 -7.40
CA VAL A 2 4.85 -7.20 -6.26
C VAL A 2 4.15 -8.46 -5.76
N LEU A 3 2.87 -8.38 -5.47
CA LEU A 3 2.12 -9.49 -4.89
C LEU A 3 1.79 -10.59 -5.90
N THR A 4 1.19 -10.22 -7.03
CA THR A 4 0.80 -11.18 -8.07
C THR A 4 1.98 -11.65 -8.91
N GLY A 5 2.90 -10.73 -9.26
CA GLY A 5 4.03 -11.02 -10.13
C GLY A 5 5.18 -11.77 -9.42
N TRP A 6 5.56 -11.35 -8.20
CA TRP A 6 6.72 -11.94 -7.51
C TRP A 6 6.34 -12.96 -6.45
N ALA A 7 5.24 -12.75 -5.72
CA ALA A 7 4.81 -13.68 -4.67
C ALA A 7 3.81 -14.74 -5.16
N GLY A 8 3.31 -14.61 -6.41
CA GLY A 8 2.33 -15.55 -6.97
C GLY A 8 0.99 -15.57 -6.21
N GLN A 9 0.69 -14.49 -5.48
CA GLN A 9 -0.54 -14.40 -4.68
C GLN A 9 -1.56 -13.49 -5.35
N ILE A 10 -2.77 -13.98 -5.52
CA ILE A 10 -3.88 -13.18 -6.02
C ILE A 10 -4.51 -12.45 -4.83
N SER A 11 -4.48 -11.10 -4.85
CA SER A 11 -5.13 -10.27 -3.85
C SER A 11 -5.96 -9.20 -4.55
N LEU A 12 -7.23 -9.12 -4.20
CA LEU A 12 -8.17 -8.09 -4.65
C LEU A 12 -8.30 -6.94 -3.63
N GLY A 13 -7.58 -7.04 -2.52
CA GLY A 13 -7.60 -6.08 -1.42
C GLY A 13 -6.79 -4.80 -1.64
N GLN A 14 -6.09 -4.66 -2.77
CA GLN A 14 -5.22 -3.51 -3.02
C GLN A 14 -5.97 -2.18 -2.97
N VAL A 15 -7.20 -2.14 -3.46
CA VAL A 15 -8.06 -0.94 -3.42
C VAL A 15 -8.33 -0.49 -1.99
N GLY A 16 -8.51 -1.43 -1.04
CA GLY A 16 -8.67 -1.11 0.38
C GLY A 16 -7.44 -0.41 0.98
N PHE A 17 -6.23 -0.85 0.62
CA PHE A 17 -5.00 -0.19 1.09
C PHE A 17 -4.79 1.17 0.45
N VAL A 18 -5.16 1.34 -0.84
CA VAL A 18 -5.20 2.66 -1.50
C VAL A 18 -6.16 3.59 -0.77
N ALA A 19 -7.36 3.12 -0.46
CA ALA A 19 -8.37 3.89 0.23
C ALA A 19 -7.92 4.33 1.64
N ILE A 20 -7.24 3.45 2.40
CA ILE A 20 -6.65 3.80 3.70
C ILE A 20 -5.55 4.86 3.53
N GLY A 21 -4.67 4.70 2.54
CA GLY A 21 -3.61 5.66 2.24
C GLY A 21 -4.19 7.05 1.92
N ALA A 22 -5.20 7.10 1.05
CA ALA A 22 -5.90 8.32 0.67
C ALA A 22 -6.55 9.01 1.89
N ALA A 23 -7.26 8.26 2.73
CA ALA A 23 -7.92 8.79 3.92
C ALA A 23 -6.92 9.38 4.92
N VAL A 24 -5.82 8.67 5.19
CA VAL A 24 -4.76 9.14 6.09
C VAL A 24 -4.06 10.37 5.52
N SER A 25 -3.72 10.38 4.24
CA SER A 25 -3.13 11.53 3.56
C SER A 25 -4.06 12.75 3.60
N ALA A 26 -5.35 12.54 3.33
CA ALA A 26 -6.38 13.57 3.41
C ALA A 26 -6.44 14.20 4.81
N LYS A 27 -6.42 13.39 5.86
CA LYS A 27 -6.45 13.86 7.24
C LYS A 27 -5.18 14.62 7.61
N CYS A 28 -4.01 14.11 7.24
CA CYS A 28 -2.73 14.78 7.51
C CYS A 28 -2.67 16.17 6.86
N THR A 29 -3.15 16.28 5.62
CA THR A 29 -3.12 17.53 4.87
C THR A 29 -4.18 18.53 5.36
N SER A 30 -5.41 18.06 5.68
CA SER A 30 -6.52 18.96 6.03
C SER A 30 -6.53 19.40 7.50
N GLN A 31 -6.22 18.49 8.43
CA GLN A 31 -6.29 18.78 9.87
C GLN A 31 -4.93 19.16 10.46
N TRP A 32 -3.86 18.53 10.02
CA TRP A 32 -2.53 18.75 10.61
C TRP A 32 -1.65 19.69 9.80
N ASN A 33 -2.14 20.17 8.63
CA ASN A 33 -1.38 21.03 7.72
C ASN A 33 0.02 20.47 7.40
N VAL A 34 0.12 19.15 7.32
CA VAL A 34 1.38 18.46 7.01
C VAL A 34 1.69 18.58 5.53
N ASP A 35 2.93 18.83 5.18
CA ASP A 35 3.39 18.90 3.80
C ASP A 35 2.99 17.65 3.00
N LEU A 36 2.65 17.84 1.73
CA LEU A 36 2.20 16.78 0.83
C LEU A 36 3.20 15.62 0.73
N SER A 37 4.50 15.90 0.71
CA SER A 37 5.55 14.87 0.67
C SER A 37 5.63 14.03 1.95
N LEU A 38 5.43 14.65 3.11
CA LEU A 38 5.43 13.95 4.40
C LEU A 38 4.13 13.15 4.57
N SER A 39 2.99 13.69 4.12
CA SER A 39 1.72 12.96 4.15
C SER A 39 1.76 11.68 3.29
N LEU A 40 2.49 11.72 2.18
CA LEU A 40 2.71 10.55 1.32
C LEU A 40 3.52 9.44 2.03
N VAL A 41 4.53 9.80 2.81
CA VAL A 41 5.29 8.83 3.62
C VAL A 41 4.39 8.22 4.72
N ILE A 42 3.58 9.06 5.38
CA ILE A 42 2.63 8.59 6.39
C ILE A 42 1.56 7.67 5.76
N ALA A 43 1.06 8.00 4.57
CA ALA A 43 0.14 7.15 3.82
C ALA A 43 0.76 5.80 3.44
N ALA A 44 2.03 5.79 3.01
CA ALA A 44 2.78 4.56 2.75
C ALA A 44 2.88 3.68 4.00
N MET A 45 3.20 4.28 5.15
CA MET A 45 3.27 3.57 6.43
C MET A 45 1.91 3.02 6.84
N ALA A 46 0.85 3.82 6.72
CA ALA A 46 -0.51 3.40 7.06
C ALA A 46 -0.97 2.22 6.18
N GLY A 47 -0.77 2.31 4.86
CA GLY A 47 -1.06 1.21 3.93
C GLY A 47 -0.24 -0.05 4.22
N GLY A 48 1.04 0.10 4.57
CA GLY A 48 1.91 -1.00 4.97
C GLY A 48 1.48 -1.65 6.28
N ILE A 49 1.15 -0.87 7.31
CA ILE A 49 0.66 -1.39 8.61
C ILE A 49 -0.68 -2.10 8.42
N ALA A 50 -1.61 -1.51 7.67
CA ALA A 50 -2.89 -2.14 7.37
C ALA A 50 -2.69 -3.48 6.64
N ALA A 51 -1.80 -3.51 5.65
CA ALA A 51 -1.46 -4.74 4.95
C ALA A 51 -0.79 -5.78 5.86
N PHE A 52 0.06 -5.37 6.78
CA PHE A 52 0.67 -6.26 7.78
C PHE A 52 -0.40 -6.89 8.67
N VAL A 53 -1.28 -6.08 9.26
CA VAL A 53 -2.35 -6.54 10.17
C VAL A 53 -3.32 -7.49 9.45
N VAL A 54 -3.77 -7.12 8.26
CA VAL A 54 -4.69 -7.95 7.46
C VAL A 54 -3.98 -9.18 6.89
N GLY A 55 -2.71 -9.05 6.54
CA GLY A 55 -1.89 -10.14 6.01
C GLY A 55 -1.69 -11.29 6.99
N LEU A 56 -1.58 -11.02 8.30
CA LEU A 56 -1.38 -12.06 9.32
C LEU A 56 -2.46 -13.16 9.27
N PRO A 57 -3.76 -12.87 9.36
CA PRO A 57 -4.79 -13.88 9.21
C PRO A 57 -4.98 -14.34 7.76
N ALA A 58 -4.88 -13.42 6.80
CA ALA A 58 -5.15 -13.70 5.39
C ALA A 58 -4.18 -14.73 4.79
N LEU A 59 -2.90 -14.68 5.18
CA LEU A 59 -1.87 -15.59 4.67
C LEU A 59 -1.98 -17.03 5.16
N ARG A 60 -2.86 -17.31 6.13
CA ARG A 60 -3.23 -18.67 6.52
C ARG A 60 -4.12 -19.33 5.47
N LEU A 61 -4.76 -18.53 4.63
CA LEU A 61 -5.62 -18.99 3.54
C LEU A 61 -4.79 -19.13 2.25
N ARG A 62 -5.16 -20.11 1.42
CA ARG A 62 -4.44 -20.40 0.18
C ARG A 62 -5.32 -20.17 -1.04
N GLY A 63 -4.72 -19.76 -2.15
CA GLY A 63 -5.37 -19.68 -3.44
C GLY A 63 -6.55 -18.69 -3.47
N LEU A 64 -7.69 -19.15 -3.97
CA LEU A 64 -8.88 -18.32 -4.18
C LEU A 64 -9.47 -17.73 -2.89
N TYR A 65 -9.37 -18.46 -1.77
CA TYR A 65 -9.87 -17.96 -0.48
C TYR A 65 -9.17 -16.68 -0.03
N LEU A 66 -7.86 -16.55 -0.31
CA LEU A 66 -7.13 -15.31 -0.02
C LEU A 66 -7.68 -14.14 -0.85
N ALA A 67 -7.98 -14.36 -2.13
CA ALA A 67 -8.56 -13.34 -3.00
C ALA A 67 -9.93 -12.86 -2.50
N VAL A 68 -10.80 -13.80 -2.09
CA VAL A 68 -12.13 -13.48 -1.56
C VAL A 68 -12.03 -12.67 -0.26
N VAL A 69 -11.21 -13.12 0.69
CA VAL A 69 -11.04 -12.41 1.98
C VAL A 69 -10.47 -11.01 1.78
N THR A 70 -9.50 -10.85 0.88
CA THR A 70 -8.95 -9.53 0.58
C THR A 70 -9.94 -8.63 -0.16
N LEU A 71 -10.84 -9.18 -0.98
CA LEU A 71 -11.93 -8.45 -1.60
C LEU A 71 -12.93 -7.95 -0.55
N VAL A 72 -13.39 -8.86 0.34
CA VAL A 72 -14.30 -8.49 1.45
C VAL A 72 -13.68 -7.40 2.32
N PHE A 73 -12.38 -7.50 2.63
CA PHE A 73 -11.66 -6.46 3.34
C PHE A 73 -11.72 -5.12 2.59
N ALA A 74 -11.44 -5.10 1.28
CA ALA A 74 -11.49 -3.87 0.48
C ALA A 74 -12.88 -3.23 0.51
N LEU A 75 -13.94 -4.03 0.32
CA LEU A 75 -15.32 -3.56 0.40
C LEU A 75 -15.68 -3.05 1.80
N SER A 76 -15.22 -3.75 2.85
CA SER A 76 -15.46 -3.31 4.23
C SER A 76 -14.76 -1.97 4.54
N VAL A 77 -13.57 -1.75 4.00
CA VAL A 77 -12.87 -0.47 4.17
C VAL A 77 -13.62 0.65 3.44
N THR A 78 -14.04 0.44 2.19
CA THR A 78 -14.69 1.49 1.40
C THR A 78 -16.11 1.79 1.86
N GLU A 79 -16.89 0.76 2.19
CA GLU A 79 -18.32 0.91 2.49
C GLU A 79 -18.60 1.22 3.97
N TRP A 80 -17.74 0.77 4.88
CA TRP A 80 -17.99 0.91 6.31
C TRP A 80 -16.96 1.81 7.00
N PHE A 81 -15.67 1.56 6.84
CA PHE A 81 -14.62 2.29 7.57
C PHE A 81 -14.42 3.72 7.06
N LEU A 82 -14.61 3.97 5.76
CA LEU A 82 -14.50 5.28 5.12
C LEU A 82 -15.85 5.98 4.93
N ASN A 83 -16.93 5.42 5.45
CA ASN A 83 -18.25 6.02 5.33
C ASN A 83 -18.47 7.03 6.46
N ASP A 84 -18.77 8.28 6.13
CA ASP A 84 -19.00 9.39 7.07
C ASP A 84 -20.12 9.09 8.07
N ARG A 85 -21.05 8.20 7.71
CA ARG A 85 -22.17 7.79 8.58
C ARG A 85 -21.71 7.03 9.82
N PHE A 86 -20.58 6.30 9.73
CA PHE A 86 -20.03 5.50 10.83
C PHE A 86 -18.80 6.14 11.45
N PHE A 87 -18.00 6.82 10.66
CA PHE A 87 -16.74 7.44 11.08
C PHE A 87 -16.58 8.83 10.46
N SER A 88 -17.00 9.86 11.17
CA SER A 88 -16.87 11.28 10.77
C SER A 88 -15.44 11.84 10.87
N TRP A 89 -14.42 10.98 10.73
CA TRP A 89 -13.03 11.40 10.86
C TRP A 89 -12.37 11.82 9.53
N ILE A 90 -13.06 11.58 8.43
CA ILE A 90 -12.62 11.98 7.10
C ILE A 90 -13.16 13.38 6.81
N PRO A 91 -12.34 14.31 6.31
CA PRO A 91 -12.82 15.65 6.01
C PRO A 91 -13.77 15.62 4.80
N ASP A 92 -14.98 16.16 4.98
CA ASP A 92 -16.02 16.30 3.95
C ASP A 92 -15.69 17.37 2.88
N SER A 93 -14.71 18.20 3.13
CA SER A 93 -14.36 19.30 2.26
C SER A 93 -13.35 18.90 1.20
N ARG A 94 -13.42 19.56 0.03
CA ARG A 94 -12.37 19.47 -0.99
C ARG A 94 -11.00 19.71 -0.35
N ILE A 95 -10.15 18.70 -0.37
CA ILE A 95 -8.81 18.75 0.23
C ILE A 95 -8.01 19.81 -0.52
N LYS A 96 -7.63 20.89 0.18
CA LYS A 96 -6.71 21.88 -0.36
C LYS A 96 -5.34 21.24 -0.51
N ARG A 97 -4.76 21.35 -1.68
CA ARG A 97 -3.40 20.91 -1.93
C ARG A 97 -2.44 21.87 -1.24
N LEU A 98 -1.75 21.41 -0.21
CA LEU A 98 -0.73 22.21 0.45
C LEU A 98 0.53 22.31 -0.42
N PRO A 99 1.23 23.46 -0.37
CA PRO A 99 2.48 23.62 -1.13
C PRO A 99 3.53 22.64 -0.66
N LEU A 100 4.29 22.08 -1.60
CA LEU A 100 5.42 21.21 -1.30
C LEU A 100 6.53 22.03 -0.61
N PHE A 101 7.02 21.54 0.54
CA PHE A 101 8.06 22.20 1.35
C PHE A 101 7.77 23.68 1.64
N GLY A 102 6.48 24.08 1.72
CA GLY A 102 6.07 25.46 1.96
C GLY A 102 6.44 26.48 0.87
N ARG A 103 7.02 26.04 -0.26
CA ARG A 103 7.54 26.94 -1.32
C ARG A 103 7.00 26.65 -2.71
N ILE A 104 6.70 25.39 -3.05
CA ILE A 104 6.29 25.02 -4.40
C ILE A 104 4.76 24.83 -4.41
N ASN A 105 4.06 25.77 -5.03
CA ASN A 105 2.63 25.67 -5.20
C ASN A 105 2.28 24.64 -6.29
N VAL A 106 1.52 23.59 -5.90
CA VAL A 106 1.14 22.45 -6.74
C VAL A 106 -0.32 22.53 -7.20
N ASP A 107 -0.96 23.72 -7.06
CA ASP A 107 -2.37 23.91 -7.43
C ASP A 107 -2.63 23.75 -8.93
N THR A 108 -1.61 24.01 -9.76
CA THR A 108 -1.74 23.88 -11.21
C THR A 108 -1.77 22.39 -11.60
N PRO A 109 -2.74 21.93 -12.41
CA PRO A 109 -2.85 20.53 -12.84
C PRO A 109 -1.55 19.96 -13.41
N THR A 110 -0.83 20.78 -14.19
CA THR A 110 0.45 20.39 -14.81
C THR A 110 1.54 20.11 -13.78
N ARG A 111 1.65 20.95 -12.73
CA ARG A 111 2.65 20.75 -11.66
C ARG A 111 2.32 19.52 -10.82
N PHE A 112 1.04 19.29 -10.54
CA PHE A 112 0.60 18.10 -9.84
C PHE A 112 0.91 16.82 -10.65
N TYR A 113 0.68 16.87 -11.96
CA TYR A 113 1.05 15.76 -12.85
C TYR A 113 2.55 15.42 -12.79
N VAL A 114 3.41 16.44 -12.89
CA VAL A 114 4.87 16.26 -12.80
C VAL A 114 5.26 15.70 -11.44
N TYR A 115 4.66 16.18 -10.36
CA TYR A 115 4.88 15.64 -9.01
C TYR A 115 4.53 14.15 -8.93
N THR A 116 3.33 13.78 -9.39
CA THR A 116 2.87 12.38 -9.40
C THR A 116 3.79 11.49 -10.24
N LEU A 117 4.29 11.99 -11.36
CA LEU A 117 5.23 11.27 -12.21
C LEU A 117 6.58 11.06 -11.50
N ILE A 118 7.08 12.06 -10.79
CA ILE A 118 8.31 11.94 -9.98
C ILE A 118 8.13 10.88 -8.89
N VAL A 119 7.01 10.93 -8.15
CA VAL A 119 6.67 9.94 -7.12
C VAL A 119 6.61 8.53 -7.72
N LEU A 120 5.96 8.38 -8.87
CA LEU A 120 5.88 7.10 -9.59
C LEU A 120 7.27 6.55 -9.92
N VAL A 121 8.17 7.40 -10.44
CA VAL A 121 9.55 7.00 -10.75
C VAL A 121 10.30 6.58 -9.48
N ILE A 122 10.17 7.33 -8.39
CA ILE A 122 10.80 7.00 -7.09
C ILE A 122 10.29 5.64 -6.60
N VAL A 123 8.98 5.40 -6.60
CA VAL A 123 8.38 4.13 -6.20
C VAL A 123 8.86 2.99 -7.11
N PHE A 124 8.95 3.23 -8.41
CA PHE A 124 9.46 2.23 -9.35
C PHE A 124 10.90 1.85 -9.06
N ILE A 125 11.77 2.83 -8.80
CA ILE A 125 13.19 2.61 -8.43
C ILE A 125 13.26 1.84 -7.09
N ALA A 126 12.47 2.24 -6.09
CA ALA A 126 12.42 1.58 -4.78
C ALA A 126 12.00 0.10 -4.92
N VAL A 127 10.92 -0.17 -5.64
CA VAL A 127 10.42 -1.53 -5.91
C VAL A 127 11.46 -2.35 -6.67
N ARG A 128 12.14 -1.76 -7.68
CA ARG A 128 13.23 -2.43 -8.40
C ARG A 128 14.39 -2.76 -7.46
N GLY A 129 14.77 -1.85 -6.55
CA GLY A 129 15.79 -2.09 -5.54
C GLY A 129 15.43 -3.25 -4.60
N ILE A 130 14.17 -3.31 -4.14
CA ILE A 130 13.66 -4.41 -3.31
C ILE A 130 13.78 -5.75 -4.04
N ARG A 131 13.48 -5.80 -5.34
CA ARG A 131 13.59 -7.03 -6.15
C ARG A 131 15.01 -7.62 -6.11
N HIS A 132 16.04 -6.80 -6.14
CA HIS A 132 17.44 -7.23 -6.10
C HIS A 132 17.96 -7.51 -4.68
N SER A 133 17.20 -7.17 -3.65
CA SER A 133 17.53 -7.42 -2.24
C SER A 133 17.41 -8.90 -1.87
N ARG A 134 17.88 -9.25 -0.67
CA ARG A 134 17.71 -10.61 -0.10
C ARG A 134 16.23 -10.99 0.00
N THR A 135 15.40 -10.06 0.44
CA THR A 135 13.95 -10.24 0.56
C THR A 135 13.30 -10.51 -0.79
N GLY A 136 13.66 -9.74 -1.82
CA GLY A 136 13.12 -9.93 -3.17
C GLY A 136 13.47 -11.31 -3.75
N ARG A 137 14.70 -11.77 -3.56
CA ARG A 137 15.11 -13.11 -3.98
C ARG A 137 14.37 -14.21 -3.25
N ALA A 138 14.13 -14.06 -1.93
CA ALA A 138 13.35 -15.01 -1.15
C ALA A 138 11.88 -15.08 -1.62
N ILE A 139 11.28 -13.94 -1.98
CA ILE A 139 9.92 -13.87 -2.53
C ILE A 139 9.84 -14.64 -3.86
N LEU A 140 10.81 -14.43 -4.76
CA LEU A 140 10.86 -15.13 -6.05
C LEU A 140 11.06 -16.64 -5.87
N ALA A 141 11.98 -17.06 -5.00
CA ALA A 141 12.21 -18.46 -4.70
C ALA A 141 10.94 -19.18 -4.19
N LEU A 142 10.15 -18.49 -3.34
CA LEU A 142 8.87 -19.01 -2.86
C LEU A 142 7.82 -19.18 -3.96
N ARG A 143 7.81 -18.27 -4.94
CA ARG A 143 6.91 -18.37 -6.08
C ARG A 143 7.24 -19.57 -6.95
N ASP A 144 8.54 -19.81 -7.22
CA ASP A 144 8.97 -20.87 -8.13
C ASP A 144 8.77 -22.26 -7.51
N ASN A 145 9.13 -22.45 -6.24
CA ASN A 145 8.89 -23.71 -5.51
C ASN A 145 8.85 -23.52 -3.99
N GLU A 146 7.63 -23.46 -3.43
CA GLU A 146 7.42 -23.27 -1.99
C GLU A 146 8.02 -24.40 -1.15
N LYS A 147 7.96 -25.67 -1.62
CA LYS A 147 8.52 -26.82 -0.90
C LYS A 147 10.05 -26.78 -0.87
N ALA A 148 10.67 -26.48 -2.01
CA ALA A 148 12.12 -26.32 -2.08
C ALA A 148 12.60 -25.14 -1.21
N ALA A 149 11.91 -24.01 -1.20
CA ALA A 149 12.26 -22.88 -0.36
C ALA A 149 12.19 -23.22 1.14
N GLN A 150 11.23 -24.05 1.55
CA GLN A 150 11.15 -24.57 2.94
C GLN A 150 12.36 -25.43 3.32
N SER A 151 12.86 -26.25 2.40
CA SER A 151 14.05 -27.09 2.64
C SER A 151 15.32 -26.25 2.90
N TYR A 152 15.36 -25.01 2.38
CA TYR A 152 16.43 -24.05 2.65
C TYR A 152 16.16 -23.16 3.88
N ALA A 153 15.28 -23.60 4.78
CA ALA A 153 14.91 -22.90 6.01
C ALA A 153 14.35 -21.48 5.77
N ILE A 154 13.76 -21.20 4.60
CA ILE A 154 13.12 -19.91 4.32
C ILE A 154 11.77 -19.86 5.04
N PRO A 155 11.53 -18.88 5.93
CA PRO A 155 10.27 -18.79 6.67
C PRO A 155 9.15 -18.26 5.75
N VAL A 156 8.40 -19.16 5.14
CA VAL A 156 7.38 -18.88 4.11
C VAL A 156 6.39 -17.81 4.52
N ILE A 157 5.85 -17.91 5.74
CA ILE A 157 4.82 -16.97 6.23
C ILE A 157 5.39 -15.56 6.31
N TRP A 158 6.59 -15.38 6.87
CA TRP A 158 7.22 -14.07 7.00
C TRP A 158 7.58 -13.45 5.66
N VAL A 159 8.05 -14.26 4.72
CA VAL A 159 8.39 -13.78 3.37
C VAL A 159 7.11 -13.36 2.60
N LYS A 160 6.04 -14.13 2.72
CA LYS A 160 4.73 -13.75 2.14
C LYS A 160 4.19 -12.48 2.80
N LEU A 161 4.32 -12.35 4.12
CA LEU A 161 3.88 -11.18 4.88
C LEU A 161 4.66 -9.94 4.49
N THR A 162 5.98 -10.03 4.31
CA THR A 162 6.79 -8.89 3.84
C THR A 162 6.39 -8.45 2.44
N ALA A 163 6.12 -9.39 1.51
CA ALA A 163 5.62 -9.06 0.18
C ALA A 163 4.26 -8.34 0.24
N PHE A 164 3.38 -8.80 1.12
CA PHE A 164 2.05 -8.22 1.34
C PHE A 164 2.16 -6.79 1.91
N THR A 165 3.02 -6.61 2.91
CA THR A 165 3.30 -5.29 3.54
C THR A 165 3.90 -4.30 2.55
N ILE A 166 4.89 -4.71 1.77
CA ILE A 166 5.50 -3.86 0.73
C ILE A 166 4.45 -3.44 -0.30
N SER A 167 3.61 -4.39 -0.73
CA SER A 167 2.53 -4.12 -1.69
C SER A 167 1.50 -3.15 -1.13
N GLY A 168 1.15 -3.29 0.15
CA GLY A 168 0.25 -2.37 0.85
C GLY A 168 0.85 -0.97 1.05
N ALA A 169 2.15 -0.88 1.33
CA ALA A 169 2.84 0.41 1.41
C ALA A 169 2.84 1.14 0.05
N VAL A 170 3.13 0.44 -1.04
CA VAL A 170 3.04 1.00 -2.40
C VAL A 170 1.61 1.40 -2.74
N ALA A 171 0.62 0.62 -2.33
CA ALA A 171 -0.79 0.96 -2.51
C ALA A 171 -1.18 2.21 -1.70
N GLY A 172 -0.69 2.36 -0.48
CA GLY A 172 -0.89 3.55 0.35
C GLY A 172 -0.29 4.82 -0.26
N VAL A 173 0.86 4.72 -0.94
CA VAL A 173 1.44 5.85 -1.71
C VAL A 173 0.55 6.23 -2.89
N ALA A 174 -0.09 5.27 -3.54
CA ALA A 174 -0.96 5.52 -4.68
C ALA A 174 -2.28 6.20 -4.30
N GLY A 175 -2.76 6.03 -3.06
CA GLY A 175 -3.93 6.69 -2.48
C GLY A 175 -3.63 8.12 -2.08
#